data_a25e0e571881e928052a355b27632a41
#
_entry.id   a25e0e571881e928052a355b27632a41
#
_cell.length_a   1.000
_cell.length_b   1.000
_cell.length_c   1.000
_cell.angle_alpha   90.00
_cell.angle_beta   90.00
_cell.angle_gamma   90.00
#
_symmetry.space_group_name_H-M   'P 1'
#
loop_
_entity.id
_entity.type
_entity.pdbx_description
1 polymer ?
#
loop_
_entity_poly.entity_id
_entity_poly.type
_entity_poly.pdbx_seq_one_letter_code
_entity_poly.pdbx_strand_id
1 'polypeptide(L)'
;IKSSAASDVYKRQHISSIPHFSIRTDNDITFTSLMECGWGWATWKDRWDNFKYYTNREDALDGFSKEDLYRIEYGGHFQCLKSLDRNPIPWDICWSLAIYRNKGLCIEPVNPLSQNIGLYNGTHYKGFRILGKDPYDCPYKTFKVEKFPTKVEINEEMEYFLSHDFKGFGMEYNWLGRLVRVIYRYFKNGKN
;
A
#
# COMPACT_ATOMS: atom_id res chain seq x y z
N ILE A 1 -27.94 6.46 -17.13
CA ILE A 1 -27.59 6.17 -15.71
C ILE A 1 -26.96 4.77 -15.55
N LYS A 2 -27.35 3.77 -16.38
CA LYS A 2 -26.79 2.40 -16.27
C LYS A 2 -25.33 2.26 -16.72
N SER A 3 -24.80 3.13 -17.57
CA SER A 3 -23.43 3.01 -18.08
C SER A 3 -22.36 3.52 -17.10
N SER A 4 -22.62 4.57 -16.33
CA SER A 4 -21.68 5.10 -15.36
C SER A 4 -21.48 4.14 -14.16
N ALA A 5 -22.58 3.59 -13.63
CA ALA A 5 -22.52 2.63 -12.54
C ALA A 5 -21.75 1.34 -12.92
N ALA A 6 -21.90 0.86 -14.17
CA ALA A 6 -21.15 -0.30 -14.64
C ALA A 6 -19.65 0.00 -14.76
N SER A 7 -19.27 1.17 -15.33
CA SER A 7 -17.85 1.55 -15.41
C SER A 7 -17.22 1.73 -14.05
N ASP A 8 -17.94 2.26 -13.06
CA ASP A 8 -17.46 2.47 -11.71
C ASP A 8 -17.23 1.16 -10.94
N VAL A 9 -18.03 0.13 -11.24
CA VAL A 9 -17.82 -1.21 -10.66
C VAL A 9 -16.46 -1.77 -11.11
N TYR A 10 -16.07 -1.61 -12.37
CA TYR A 10 -14.78 -2.13 -12.88
C TYR A 10 -13.55 -1.37 -12.33
N LYS A 11 -13.70 -0.12 -11.91
CA LYS A 11 -12.61 0.64 -11.30
C LYS A 11 -12.20 0.08 -9.95
N ARG A 12 -13.10 -0.49 -9.17
CA ARG A 12 -12.82 -1.03 -7.84
C ARG A 12 -12.13 -2.38 -7.98
N GLN A 13 -10.85 -2.44 -7.65
CA GLN A 13 -10.02 -3.63 -7.83
C GLN A 13 -9.64 -4.30 -6.50
N HIS A 14 -9.50 -3.53 -5.43
CA HIS A 14 -8.97 -3.99 -4.16
C HIS A 14 -9.70 -3.31 -3.00
N ILE A 15 -9.90 -4.03 -1.90
CA ILE A 15 -10.45 -3.51 -0.65
C ILE A 15 -9.42 -3.80 0.43
N SER A 16 -8.89 -2.77 1.07
CA SER A 16 -8.03 -2.89 2.25
C SER A 16 -8.86 -2.87 3.53
N SER A 17 -8.42 -3.57 4.54
CA SER A 17 -8.99 -3.47 5.90
C SER A 17 -8.16 -2.58 6.83
N ILE A 18 -6.96 -2.19 6.42
CA ILE A 18 -6.07 -1.30 7.16
C ILE A 18 -5.73 -0.13 6.25
N PRO A 19 -5.96 1.12 6.70
CA PRO A 19 -5.52 2.28 5.96
C PRO A 19 -3.99 2.36 6.01
N HIS A 20 -3.38 2.73 4.89
CA HIS A 20 -1.94 2.93 4.85
C HIS A 20 -1.50 4.17 5.64
N PHE A 21 -2.40 5.16 5.77
CA PHE A 21 -2.10 6.45 6.39
C PHE A 21 -3.33 7.04 7.07
N SER A 22 -3.10 8.11 7.83
CA SER A 22 -4.20 8.95 8.32
C SER A 22 -4.86 9.65 7.14
N ILE A 23 -5.96 9.11 6.70
CA ILE A 23 -6.74 9.62 5.56
C ILE A 23 -7.61 10.78 6.03
N ARG A 24 -7.58 11.87 5.29
CA ARG A 24 -8.44 13.04 5.51
C ARG A 24 -9.59 12.98 4.52
N THR A 25 -10.79 12.74 5.01
CA THR A 25 -12.03 12.77 4.22
C THR A 25 -13.21 12.78 5.19
N ASP A 26 -14.34 13.32 4.74
CA ASP A 26 -15.61 13.29 5.48
C ASP A 26 -16.35 11.96 5.33
N ASN A 27 -15.83 11.05 4.52
CA ASN A 27 -16.35 9.71 4.32
C ASN A 27 -15.63 8.71 5.23
N ASP A 28 -16.18 7.50 5.34
CA ASP A 28 -15.60 6.40 6.12
C ASP A 28 -14.63 5.55 5.28
N ILE A 29 -14.67 5.73 3.97
CA ILE A 29 -13.74 5.11 3.01
C ILE A 29 -13.27 6.14 1.99
N THR A 30 -12.15 5.83 1.34
CA THR A 30 -11.63 6.61 0.20
C THR A 30 -11.12 5.69 -0.91
N PHE A 31 -10.77 6.26 -2.05
CA PHE A 31 -10.16 5.55 -3.17
C PHE A 31 -8.75 6.07 -3.43
N THR A 32 -7.79 5.15 -3.55
CA THR A 32 -6.39 5.41 -3.88
C THR A 32 -5.99 4.65 -5.13
N SER A 33 -4.91 5.07 -5.79
CA SER A 33 -4.52 4.49 -7.08
C SER A 33 -3.78 3.17 -6.95
N LEU A 34 -2.98 2.96 -5.92
CA LEU A 34 -1.98 1.88 -5.94
C LEU A 34 -1.70 1.21 -4.61
N MET A 35 -2.18 1.76 -3.52
CA MET A 35 -1.82 1.23 -2.21
C MET A 35 -2.66 0.00 -1.90
N GLU A 36 -2.18 -1.16 -2.33
CA GLU A 36 -2.73 -2.41 -1.85
C GLU A 36 -2.11 -2.73 -0.47
N CYS A 37 -2.90 -3.24 0.45
CA CYS A 37 -2.45 -3.75 1.73
C CYS A 37 -2.69 -5.25 1.82
N GLY A 38 -1.63 -6.03 1.84
CA GLY A 38 -1.70 -7.48 1.97
C GLY A 38 -2.22 -7.98 3.33
N TRP A 39 -2.50 -7.07 4.27
CA TRP A 39 -2.95 -7.41 5.63
C TRP A 39 -4.46 -7.23 5.78
N GLY A 40 -5.21 -8.28 5.50
CA GLY A 40 -6.66 -8.23 5.55
C GLY A 40 -7.24 -7.45 4.37
N TRP A 41 -7.39 -8.15 3.27
CA TRP A 41 -7.86 -7.58 2.03
C TRP A 41 -8.88 -8.47 1.33
N ALA A 42 -9.58 -7.90 0.37
CA ALA A 42 -10.51 -8.60 -0.47
C ALA A 42 -10.50 -8.05 -1.90
N THR A 43 -10.93 -8.88 -2.83
CA THR A 43 -11.20 -8.49 -4.20
C THR A 43 -12.33 -9.34 -4.77
N TRP A 44 -12.74 -9.05 -5.99
CA TRP A 44 -13.75 -9.83 -6.71
C TRP A 44 -13.07 -10.86 -7.62
N LYS A 45 -13.74 -11.98 -7.86
CA LYS A 45 -13.19 -13.05 -8.69
C LYS A 45 -12.73 -12.56 -10.06
N ASP A 46 -13.57 -11.81 -10.76
CA ASP A 46 -13.30 -11.27 -12.10
C ASP A 46 -12.16 -10.22 -12.13
N ARG A 47 -11.80 -9.61 -11.00
CA ARG A 47 -10.60 -8.77 -10.85
C ARG A 47 -9.39 -9.64 -10.62
N TRP A 48 -9.53 -10.64 -9.75
CA TRP A 48 -8.46 -11.60 -9.49
C TRP A 48 -8.07 -12.40 -10.73
N ASP A 49 -8.99 -12.63 -11.64
CA ASP A 49 -8.71 -13.29 -12.92
C ASP A 49 -7.70 -12.51 -13.81
N ASN A 50 -7.44 -11.23 -13.51
CA ASN A 50 -6.38 -10.43 -14.14
C ASN A 50 -5.02 -10.55 -13.43
N PHE A 51 -4.96 -11.26 -12.31
CA PHE A 51 -3.70 -11.48 -11.61
C PHE A 51 -2.75 -12.33 -12.46
N LYS A 52 -1.52 -11.83 -12.60
CA LYS A 52 -0.44 -12.57 -13.24
C LYS A 52 0.77 -12.58 -12.32
N TYR A 53 1.28 -13.76 -12.05
CA TYR A 53 2.53 -13.90 -11.31
C TYR A 53 3.71 -13.78 -12.28
N TYR A 54 4.67 -12.94 -11.93
CA TYR A 54 5.86 -12.70 -12.71
C TYR A 54 7.08 -13.36 -12.05
N THR A 55 8.00 -13.87 -12.87
CA THR A 55 9.23 -14.51 -12.41
C THR A 55 10.46 -13.66 -12.61
N ASN A 56 10.34 -12.58 -13.37
CA ASN A 56 11.41 -11.60 -13.60
C ASN A 56 10.83 -10.19 -13.74
N ARG A 57 11.72 -9.22 -13.57
CA ARG A 57 11.38 -7.79 -13.61
C ARG A 57 10.97 -7.31 -15.00
N GLU A 58 11.63 -7.81 -16.04
CA GLU A 58 11.40 -7.37 -17.43
C GLU A 58 9.96 -7.66 -17.84
N ASP A 59 9.51 -8.89 -17.67
CA ASP A 59 8.12 -9.28 -17.97
C ASP A 59 7.10 -8.54 -17.09
N ALA A 60 7.45 -8.28 -15.83
CA ALA A 60 6.57 -7.57 -14.91
C ALA A 60 6.35 -6.11 -15.35
N LEU A 61 7.34 -5.49 -15.96
CA LEU A 61 7.29 -4.08 -16.37
C LEU A 61 7.04 -3.89 -17.86
N ASP A 62 6.85 -4.96 -18.62
CA ASP A 62 6.55 -4.86 -20.04
C ASP A 62 5.33 -3.97 -20.30
N GLY A 63 5.44 -3.03 -21.24
CA GLY A 63 4.41 -2.09 -21.63
C GLY A 63 4.22 -0.90 -20.67
N PHE A 64 4.98 -0.77 -19.56
CA PHE A 64 4.95 0.43 -18.73
C PHE A 64 5.90 1.50 -19.25
N SER A 65 5.41 2.73 -19.34
CA SER A 65 6.23 3.91 -19.62
C SER A 65 7.02 4.35 -18.38
N LYS A 66 8.01 5.22 -18.56
CA LYS A 66 8.74 5.85 -17.45
C LYS A 66 7.79 6.65 -16.52
N GLU A 67 6.77 7.27 -17.09
CA GLU A 67 5.76 8.00 -16.35
C GLU A 67 4.91 7.06 -15.49
N ASP A 68 4.53 5.89 -16.02
CA ASP A 68 3.82 4.88 -15.24
C ASP A 68 4.67 4.41 -14.05
N LEU A 69 5.94 4.11 -14.27
CA LEU A 69 6.84 3.69 -13.20
C LEU A 69 7.03 4.77 -12.13
N TYR A 70 7.10 6.03 -12.54
CA TYR A 70 7.17 7.16 -11.62
C TYR A 70 5.90 7.28 -10.76
N ARG A 71 4.73 7.11 -11.37
CA ARG A 71 3.44 7.12 -10.67
C ARG A 71 3.29 5.94 -9.72
N ILE A 72 3.69 4.73 -10.15
CA ILE A 72 3.67 3.52 -9.32
C ILE A 72 4.50 3.70 -8.04
N GLU A 73 5.57 4.46 -8.10
CA GLU A 73 6.41 4.78 -6.96
C GLU A 73 6.06 6.12 -6.29
N TYR A 74 4.90 6.71 -6.61
CA TYR A 74 4.48 8.01 -6.06
C TYR A 74 5.61 9.04 -6.09
N GLY A 75 6.15 9.28 -7.29
CA GLY A 75 7.26 10.21 -7.47
C GLY A 75 8.59 9.74 -6.89
N GLY A 76 8.74 8.43 -6.65
CA GLY A 76 9.94 7.82 -6.06
C GLY A 76 9.91 7.79 -4.52
N HIS A 77 8.81 8.17 -3.88
CA HIS A 77 8.62 8.08 -2.43
C HIS A 77 8.46 6.62 -1.96
N PHE A 78 7.93 5.77 -2.81
CA PHE A 78 7.86 4.32 -2.59
C PHE A 78 8.93 3.63 -3.43
N GLN A 79 9.46 2.52 -2.94
CA GLN A 79 10.42 1.71 -3.65
C GLN A 79 9.88 0.29 -3.86
N CYS A 80 8.58 0.19 -4.16
CA CYS A 80 7.89 -1.08 -4.36
C CYS A 80 8.47 -1.86 -5.55
N LEU A 81 8.87 -1.17 -6.62
CA LEU A 81 9.47 -1.81 -7.80
C LEU A 81 10.82 -2.49 -7.52
N LYS A 82 11.49 -2.13 -6.44
CA LYS A 82 12.67 -2.86 -5.95
C LYS A 82 12.37 -4.31 -5.54
N SER A 83 11.13 -4.58 -5.17
CA SER A 83 10.71 -5.94 -4.81
C SER A 83 10.65 -6.88 -6.00
N LEU A 84 10.66 -6.35 -7.23
CA LEU A 84 10.77 -7.15 -8.46
C LEU A 84 12.16 -7.79 -8.64
N ASP A 85 13.16 -7.34 -7.90
CA ASP A 85 14.52 -7.91 -7.92
C ASP A 85 14.67 -9.09 -6.94
N ARG A 86 13.59 -9.44 -6.21
CA ARG A 86 13.56 -10.60 -5.30
C ARG A 86 13.23 -11.88 -6.07
N ASN A 87 13.68 -13.00 -5.51
CA ASN A 87 13.33 -14.33 -6.02
C ASN A 87 12.86 -15.22 -4.85
N PRO A 88 11.57 -15.60 -4.80
CA PRO A 88 10.51 -15.23 -5.74
C PRO A 88 10.08 -13.76 -5.63
N ILE A 89 9.53 -13.22 -6.70
CA ILE A 89 8.88 -11.90 -6.68
C ILE A 89 7.67 -11.98 -5.74
N PRO A 90 7.48 -11.02 -4.81
CA PRO A 90 6.32 -11.02 -3.93
C PRO A 90 5.01 -10.89 -4.72
N TRP A 91 4.01 -11.67 -4.35
CA TRP A 91 2.72 -11.71 -5.05
C TRP A 91 1.96 -10.37 -4.98
N ASP A 92 2.11 -9.65 -3.88
CA ASP A 92 1.50 -8.35 -3.63
C ASP A 92 1.95 -7.29 -4.64
N ILE A 93 3.22 -7.27 -5.01
CA ILE A 93 3.72 -6.40 -6.07
C ILE A 93 3.12 -6.79 -7.42
N CYS A 94 3.02 -8.08 -7.72
CA CYS A 94 2.36 -8.54 -8.94
C CYS A 94 0.89 -8.11 -8.99
N TRP A 95 0.21 -8.12 -7.84
CA TRP A 95 -1.17 -7.67 -7.73
C TRP A 95 -1.30 -6.15 -7.90
N SER A 96 -0.42 -5.36 -7.29
CA SER A 96 -0.38 -3.90 -7.48
C SER A 96 -0.20 -3.53 -8.96
N LEU A 97 0.68 -4.24 -9.67
CA LEU A 97 0.86 -4.03 -11.12
C LEU A 97 -0.40 -4.41 -11.91
N ALA A 98 -1.12 -5.47 -11.52
CA ALA A 98 -2.39 -5.84 -12.15
C ALA A 98 -3.46 -4.76 -11.95
N ILE A 99 -3.59 -4.22 -10.73
CA ILE A 99 -4.48 -3.10 -10.43
C ILE A 99 -4.16 -1.91 -11.34
N TYR A 100 -2.89 -1.51 -11.43
CA TYR A 100 -2.46 -0.37 -12.22
C TYR A 100 -2.75 -0.56 -13.71
N ARG A 101 -2.41 -1.73 -14.29
CA ARG A 101 -2.70 -2.06 -15.69
C ARG A 101 -4.19 -1.93 -16.04
N ASN A 102 -5.05 -2.27 -15.11
CA ASN A 102 -6.50 -2.18 -15.27
C ASN A 102 -7.06 -0.80 -14.89
N LYS A 103 -6.21 0.20 -14.63
CA LYS A 103 -6.62 1.53 -14.16
C LYS A 103 -7.56 1.43 -12.96
N GLY A 104 -7.26 0.48 -12.09
CA GLY A 104 -8.06 0.14 -10.94
C GLY A 104 -7.80 1.05 -9.75
N LEU A 105 -8.71 1.03 -8.79
CA LEU A 105 -8.63 1.77 -7.54
C LEU A 105 -8.68 0.81 -6.35
N CYS A 106 -7.94 1.15 -5.32
CA CYS A 106 -8.02 0.52 -4.01
C CYS A 106 -9.03 1.27 -3.14
N ILE A 107 -9.85 0.52 -2.42
CA ILE A 107 -10.78 1.06 -1.42
C ILE A 107 -10.08 0.96 -0.08
N GLU A 108 -9.94 2.07 0.62
CA GLU A 108 -9.31 2.13 1.92
C GLU A 108 -10.25 2.71 2.98
N PRO A 109 -10.37 2.07 4.16
CA PRO A 109 -11.11 2.64 5.27
C PRO A 109 -10.29 3.76 5.92
N VAL A 110 -10.97 4.75 6.51
CA VAL A 110 -10.29 5.83 7.27
C VAL A 110 -9.80 5.36 8.64
N ASN A 111 -10.40 4.31 9.17
CA ASN A 111 -9.97 3.65 10.40
C ASN A 111 -9.69 2.17 10.15
N PRO A 112 -8.72 1.56 10.85
CA PRO A 112 -8.41 0.16 10.67
C PRO A 112 -9.59 -0.74 11.08
N LEU A 113 -9.99 -1.62 10.18
CA LEU A 113 -11.00 -2.67 10.39
C LEU A 113 -10.37 -3.98 10.85
N SER A 114 -9.06 -4.09 10.79
CA SER A 114 -8.27 -5.21 11.29
C SER A 114 -6.96 -4.72 11.89
N GLN A 115 -6.23 -5.60 12.56
CA GLN A 115 -4.93 -5.31 13.17
C GLN A 115 -3.93 -6.38 12.79
N ASN A 116 -2.72 -5.98 12.44
CA ASN A 116 -1.63 -6.90 12.23
C ASN A 116 -1.00 -7.31 13.58
N ILE A 117 -1.41 -8.45 14.10
CA ILE A 117 -0.87 -9.00 15.36
C ILE A 117 0.57 -9.53 15.20
N GLY A 118 1.03 -9.75 13.95
CA GLY A 118 2.38 -10.19 13.64
C GLY A 118 3.48 -9.13 13.84
N LEU A 119 3.12 -7.87 14.11
CA LEU A 119 4.09 -6.80 14.35
C LEU A 119 4.99 -7.05 15.56
N TYR A 120 4.53 -7.81 16.53
CA TYR A 120 5.25 -8.07 17.78
C TYR A 120 6.09 -9.33 17.74
N ASN A 121 5.61 -10.40 17.11
CA ASN A 121 6.24 -11.72 17.07
C ASN A 121 6.16 -12.38 15.68
N GLY A 122 5.98 -11.61 14.62
CA GLY A 122 5.86 -12.14 13.26
C GLY A 122 7.17 -12.63 12.68
N THR A 123 7.07 -13.53 11.71
CA THR A 123 8.22 -14.13 11.01
C THR A 123 8.97 -13.11 10.16
N HIS A 124 8.26 -12.18 9.54
CA HIS A 124 8.82 -11.24 8.55
C HIS A 124 9.16 -9.87 9.12
N TYR A 125 8.55 -9.49 10.22
CA TYR A 125 8.75 -8.18 10.84
C TYR A 125 9.12 -8.35 12.30
N LYS A 126 10.26 -7.82 12.69
CA LYS A 126 10.77 -7.90 14.07
C LYS A 126 10.61 -6.58 14.85
N GLY A 127 9.61 -5.78 14.46
CA GLY A 127 9.27 -4.51 15.10
C GLY A 127 10.44 -3.53 15.22
N PHE A 128 10.26 -2.32 14.79
CA PHE A 128 11.18 -1.22 15.06
C PHE A 128 10.40 -0.16 15.83
N ARG A 129 10.55 -0.16 17.15
CA ARG A 129 9.88 0.81 18.01
C ARG A 129 10.76 2.04 18.21
N ILE A 130 10.26 3.19 17.78
CA ILE A 130 10.83 4.48 18.13
C ILE A 130 9.97 5.07 19.24
N LEU A 131 10.57 5.34 20.40
CA LEU A 131 9.85 5.86 21.57
C LEU A 131 8.64 4.99 21.97
N GLY A 132 8.76 3.65 21.79
CA GLY A 132 7.73 2.70 22.16
C GLY A 132 6.57 2.54 21.17
N LYS A 133 6.57 3.28 20.06
CA LYS A 133 5.55 3.17 19.00
C LYS A 133 6.13 2.55 17.73
N ASP A 134 5.42 1.59 17.18
CA ASP A 134 5.70 1.03 15.86
C ASP A 134 4.87 1.80 14.82
N PRO A 135 5.48 2.30 13.73
CA PRO A 135 4.75 3.03 12.70
C PRO A 135 3.68 2.20 11.99
N TYR A 136 3.76 0.88 12.04
CA TYR A 136 2.75 -0.03 11.48
C TYR A 136 1.70 -0.46 12.51
N ASP A 137 1.79 0.02 13.76
CA ASP A 137 0.83 -0.30 14.80
C ASP A 137 -0.42 0.57 14.64
N CYS A 138 -1.38 0.05 13.90
CA CYS A 138 -2.71 0.62 13.76
C CYS A 138 -3.65 -0.13 14.72
N PRO A 139 -3.89 0.39 15.92
CA PRO A 139 -4.76 -0.28 16.87
C PRO A 139 -6.18 -0.40 16.31
N TYR A 140 -6.70 -1.62 16.32
CA TYR A 140 -8.08 -1.90 15.92
C TYR A 140 -9.06 -1.06 16.75
N LYS A 141 -10.03 -0.48 16.05
CA LYS A 141 -11.19 0.17 16.69
C LYS A 141 -12.44 -0.43 16.08
N THR A 142 -13.44 -0.70 16.91
CA THR A 142 -14.76 -1.03 16.40
C THR A 142 -15.26 0.15 15.55
N PHE A 143 -15.42 -0.09 14.27
CA PHE A 143 -15.79 0.93 13.30
C PHE A 143 -16.78 0.34 12.31
N LYS A 144 -17.84 1.08 12.02
CA LYS A 144 -18.83 0.71 11.01
C LYS A 144 -18.75 1.70 9.86
N VAL A 145 -18.59 1.18 8.67
CA VAL A 145 -18.59 1.99 7.46
C VAL A 145 -20.03 2.36 7.11
N GLU A 146 -20.38 3.63 7.20
CA GLU A 146 -21.72 4.16 6.93
C GLU A 146 -21.72 5.24 5.84
N LYS A 147 -20.64 6.02 5.76
CA LYS A 147 -20.51 7.12 4.80
C LYS A 147 -19.60 6.72 3.65
N PHE A 148 -20.15 6.69 2.46
CA PHE A 148 -19.45 6.34 1.24
C PHE A 148 -19.29 7.57 0.33
N PRO A 149 -18.17 7.69 -0.42
CA PRO A 149 -18.05 8.68 -1.47
C PRO A 149 -19.16 8.52 -2.50
N THR A 150 -19.70 9.62 -2.99
CA THR A 150 -20.75 9.61 -4.02
C THR A 150 -20.25 9.23 -5.39
N LYS A 151 -18.93 9.34 -5.61
CA LYS A 151 -18.25 8.98 -6.86
C LYS A 151 -17.10 8.03 -6.60
N VAL A 152 -16.82 7.18 -7.57
CA VAL A 152 -15.65 6.29 -7.58
C VAL A 152 -14.53 7.01 -8.32
N GLU A 153 -13.81 7.83 -7.61
CA GLU A 153 -12.69 8.63 -8.11
C GLU A 153 -11.57 8.71 -7.07
N ILE A 154 -10.36 8.93 -7.54
CA ILE A 154 -9.18 9.06 -6.70
C ILE A 154 -9.37 10.24 -5.73
N ASN A 155 -8.94 10.05 -4.50
CA ASN A 155 -8.80 11.15 -3.56
C ASN A 155 -7.52 11.94 -3.91
N GLU A 156 -7.70 13.04 -4.63
CA GLU A 156 -6.60 13.87 -5.13
C GLU A 156 -5.72 14.45 -4.00
N GLU A 157 -6.32 14.80 -2.87
CA GLU A 157 -5.56 15.28 -1.70
C GLU A 157 -4.62 14.18 -1.18
N MET A 158 -5.11 12.95 -1.16
CA MET A 158 -4.33 11.79 -0.73
C MET A 158 -3.23 11.45 -1.72
N GLU A 159 -3.52 11.45 -3.01
CA GLU A 159 -2.52 11.23 -4.07
C GLU A 159 -1.43 12.30 -4.04
N TYR A 160 -1.81 13.56 -3.84
CA TYR A 160 -0.86 14.65 -3.68
C TYR A 160 0.03 14.44 -2.45
N PHE A 161 -0.55 14.10 -1.32
CA PHE A 161 0.18 13.82 -0.08
C PHE A 161 1.18 12.67 -0.28
N LEU A 162 0.77 11.57 -0.91
CA LEU A 162 1.63 10.42 -1.18
C LEU A 162 2.79 10.76 -2.12
N SER A 163 2.55 11.66 -3.06
CA SER A 163 3.54 12.04 -4.08
C SER A 163 4.52 13.13 -3.62
N HIS A 164 4.18 13.95 -2.62
CA HIS A 164 4.94 15.14 -2.26
C HIS A 164 5.33 15.19 -0.77
N ASP A 165 4.38 14.92 0.10
CA ASP A 165 4.53 15.15 1.54
C ASP A 165 4.88 13.88 2.30
N PHE A 166 4.58 12.73 1.70
CA PHE A 166 4.88 11.45 2.32
C PHE A 166 6.37 11.16 2.31
N LYS A 167 6.97 11.18 3.49
CA LYS A 167 8.41 10.90 3.68
C LYS A 167 8.71 9.43 3.99
N GLY A 168 7.85 8.55 3.52
CA GLY A 168 7.95 7.10 3.76
C GLY A 168 7.44 6.68 5.15
N PHE A 169 7.34 5.39 5.38
CA PHE A 169 7.10 4.83 6.71
C PHE A 169 8.31 5.07 7.60
N GLY A 170 8.41 6.29 8.13
CA GLY A 170 9.47 6.66 9.03
C GLY A 170 10.84 6.79 8.38
N MET A 171 11.86 6.83 9.19
CA MET A 171 13.25 7.14 8.88
C MET A 171 13.95 6.25 7.84
N GLU A 172 13.23 5.35 7.15
CA GLU A 172 13.84 4.43 6.18
C GLU A 172 14.36 5.11 4.93
N TYR A 173 13.74 6.22 4.57
CA TYR A 173 13.99 6.89 3.29
C TYR A 173 14.87 8.14 3.39
N ASN A 174 15.07 8.70 4.61
CA ASN A 174 16.03 9.77 4.80
C ASN A 174 17.39 9.22 5.31
N TRP A 175 18.47 9.95 5.04
CA TRP A 175 19.83 9.55 5.43
C TRP A 175 19.99 9.36 6.95
N LEU A 176 19.29 10.17 7.76
CA LEU A 176 19.32 10.10 9.21
C LEU A 176 18.68 8.81 9.73
N GLY A 177 17.57 8.41 9.15
CA GLY A 177 16.92 7.15 9.50
C GLY A 177 17.74 5.93 9.12
N ARG A 178 18.44 5.99 7.97
CA ARG A 178 19.41 4.94 7.60
C ARG A 178 20.54 4.85 8.61
N LEU A 179 21.08 5.99 9.04
CA LEU A 179 22.15 6.05 10.04
C LEU A 179 21.69 5.48 11.38
N VAL A 180 20.53 5.90 11.88
CA VAL A 180 19.95 5.39 13.14
C VAL A 180 19.75 3.88 13.08
N ARG A 181 19.30 3.33 11.94
CA ARG A 181 19.13 1.89 11.75
C ARG A 181 20.47 1.14 11.74
N VAL A 182 21.50 1.69 11.10
CA VAL A 182 22.86 1.10 11.10
C VAL A 182 23.41 1.08 12.52
N ILE A 183 23.30 2.18 13.25
CA ILE A 183 23.73 2.29 14.65
C ILE A 183 22.97 1.27 15.52
N TYR A 184 21.64 1.20 15.39
CA TYR A 184 20.82 0.24 16.13
C TYR A 184 21.22 -1.22 15.86
N ARG A 185 21.44 -1.58 14.58
CA ARG A 185 21.88 -2.92 14.20
C ARG A 185 23.26 -3.26 14.78
N TYR A 186 24.17 -2.30 14.77
CA TYR A 186 25.50 -2.46 15.34
C TYR A 186 25.44 -2.79 16.84
N PHE A 187 24.67 -2.03 17.60
CA PHE A 187 24.50 -2.27 19.05
C PHE A 187 23.72 -3.55 19.37
N LYS A 188 22.80 -3.96 18.51
CA LYS A 188 22.03 -5.19 18.70
C LYS A 188 22.85 -6.44 18.42
N ASN A 189 23.69 -6.41 17.40
CA ASN A 189 24.52 -7.56 17.00
C ASN A 189 25.82 -7.67 17.81
N GLY A 190 26.23 -6.63 18.50
CA GLY A 190 27.41 -6.62 19.41
C GLY A 190 27.12 -7.15 20.81
N LYS A 191 25.94 -7.65 21.09
CA LYS A 191 25.53 -8.24 22.39
C LYS A 191 25.35 -9.77 22.35
N ASN A 192 25.86 -10.44 21.32
CA ASN A 192 25.94 -11.90 21.25
C ASN A 192 27.38 -12.35 21.34
#